data_07a0ce227234abad3ec9822ebb994c56
#
_entry.id   07a0ce227234abad3ec9822ebb994c56
#
_cell.length_a   1.000
_cell.length_b   1.000
_cell.length_c   1.000
_cell.angle_alpha   90.00
_cell.angle_beta   90.00
_cell.angle_gamma   90.00
#
_symmetry.space_group_name_H-M   'P 1'
#
loop_
_entity.id
_entity.type
_entity.pdbx_description
1 polymer ?
#
loop_
_entity_poly.entity_id
_entity_poly.type
_entity_poly.pdbx_seq_one_letter_code
_entity_poly.pdbx_strand_id
1 'polypeptide(L)'
;AKALNVSLENHHRAVDDAACTAEIFVKFIEMLKERGMENLDDVNHMVSTSPETVMKMPTYHAIILATNDIGRINLYRLVSLSHLTYYNKRPRVPKSEFVKYREGLLLGSACEAGELYRAIVGGRPQEEIIRLVKFYDYLEIQPLGNNEFMLRSDKEPVNTMEELQDINRRICRLGEEFNKLVVATCDVHFLDPEDEIYRRIIMAGKGFKDADEQAPLYLRTTEEMLKEFEYLGSAKAEEVVITNPNKIADMCEKIAPVRPDKCPPFIENSDQMLRDICYNKAHSMYGEELPPIVKERLDRELNSIISNGYAVMYIIAQKLVWKSNEDGYLVGSRGSVGSSFAATMSGITEVNPLQAHYRCEYCKYSDFDSPEVKAFSGRSGCDMPDKICPVCGKKRVKDGFDIPFETFLGFKGNKEPDIDLNFS
;
A
#
# COMPACT_ATOMS: atom_id res chain seq x y z
N ALA A 1 9.96 -7.71 -43.50
CA ALA A 1 9.98 -8.08 -44.93
C ALA A 1 8.88 -9.11 -45.24
N LYS A 2 9.00 -10.35 -44.77
CA LYS A 2 8.08 -11.47 -45.13
C LYS A 2 6.59 -11.17 -44.85
N ALA A 3 6.24 -10.54 -43.74
CA ALA A 3 4.84 -10.21 -43.40
C ALA A 3 4.21 -9.13 -44.31
N LEU A 4 5.03 -8.35 -44.97
CA LEU A 4 4.64 -7.26 -45.87
C LEU A 4 4.93 -7.57 -47.35
N ASN A 5 5.30 -8.81 -47.65
CA ASN A 5 5.71 -9.23 -49.00
C ASN A 5 6.79 -8.31 -49.61
N VAL A 6 7.79 -7.95 -48.81
CA VAL A 6 8.99 -7.23 -49.28
C VAL A 6 10.12 -8.23 -49.48
N SER A 7 10.75 -8.20 -50.65
CA SER A 7 11.87 -9.10 -50.97
C SER A 7 13.14 -8.68 -50.22
N LEU A 8 13.90 -9.66 -49.73
CA LEU A 8 15.22 -9.47 -49.15
C LEU A 8 16.12 -10.59 -49.65
N GLU A 9 16.68 -10.42 -50.84
CA GLU A 9 17.43 -11.48 -51.55
C GLU A 9 18.88 -11.60 -51.09
N ASN A 10 19.51 -10.50 -50.66
CA ASN A 10 20.93 -10.47 -50.27
C ASN A 10 21.09 -9.93 -48.84
N HIS A 11 20.62 -10.66 -47.87
CA HIS A 11 20.72 -10.31 -46.43
C HIS A 11 22.21 -10.08 -46.05
N HIS A 12 22.46 -9.04 -45.22
CA HIS A 12 23.79 -8.55 -44.82
C HIS A 12 24.57 -7.71 -45.85
N ARG A 13 23.94 -7.27 -46.93
CA ARG A 13 24.49 -6.17 -47.73
C ARG A 13 23.79 -4.86 -47.34
N ALA A 14 24.57 -3.89 -46.90
CA ALA A 14 24.04 -2.63 -46.36
C ALA A 14 23.04 -1.92 -47.30
N VAL A 15 23.27 -1.97 -48.62
CA VAL A 15 22.39 -1.35 -49.62
C VAL A 15 21.06 -2.12 -49.72
N ASP A 16 21.10 -3.45 -49.76
CA ASP A 16 19.89 -4.29 -49.89
C ASP A 16 19.05 -4.25 -48.61
N ASP A 17 19.71 -4.24 -47.45
CA ASP A 17 19.03 -4.08 -46.14
C ASP A 17 18.37 -2.69 -46.03
N ALA A 18 19.04 -1.63 -46.48
CA ALA A 18 18.51 -0.28 -46.51
C ALA A 18 17.32 -0.15 -47.49
N ALA A 19 17.43 -0.72 -48.68
CA ALA A 19 16.35 -0.73 -49.68
C ALA A 19 15.11 -1.48 -49.17
N CYS A 20 15.31 -2.65 -48.58
CA CYS A 20 14.23 -3.41 -47.91
C CYS A 20 13.55 -2.62 -46.78
N THR A 21 14.35 -1.95 -45.93
CA THR A 21 13.84 -1.11 -44.87
C THR A 21 13.02 0.05 -45.39
N ALA A 22 13.50 0.72 -46.46
CA ALA A 22 12.77 1.81 -47.10
C ALA A 22 11.43 1.34 -47.70
N GLU A 23 11.40 0.19 -48.36
CA GLU A 23 10.16 -0.38 -48.92
C GLU A 23 9.16 -0.76 -47.82
N ILE A 24 9.62 -1.36 -46.70
CA ILE A 24 8.81 -1.63 -45.52
C ILE A 24 8.21 -0.33 -44.98
N PHE A 25 9.03 0.73 -44.87
CA PHE A 25 8.57 2.03 -44.35
C PHE A 25 7.51 2.66 -45.26
N VAL A 26 7.67 2.60 -46.59
CA VAL A 26 6.64 3.08 -47.55
C VAL A 26 5.32 2.33 -47.32
N LYS A 27 5.36 1.00 -47.20
CA LYS A 27 4.15 0.21 -46.93
C LYS A 27 3.49 0.56 -45.59
N PHE A 28 4.27 0.85 -44.56
CA PHE A 28 3.70 1.35 -43.32
C PHE A 28 3.01 2.71 -43.47
N ILE A 29 3.57 3.63 -44.23
CA ILE A 29 2.93 4.92 -44.53
C ILE A 29 1.60 4.70 -45.26
N GLU A 30 1.54 3.81 -46.24
CA GLU A 30 0.29 3.47 -46.94
C GLU A 30 -0.77 2.93 -45.97
N MET A 31 -0.40 1.96 -45.14
CA MET A 31 -1.28 1.39 -44.14
C MET A 31 -1.77 2.41 -43.09
N LEU A 32 -0.94 3.39 -42.72
CA LEU A 32 -1.33 4.48 -41.81
C LEU A 32 -2.32 5.42 -42.46
N LYS A 33 -2.09 5.78 -43.74
CA LYS A 33 -3.01 6.61 -44.53
C LYS A 33 -4.38 5.95 -44.70
N GLU A 34 -4.41 4.63 -44.97
CA GLU A 34 -5.66 3.84 -45.03
C GLU A 34 -6.44 3.88 -43.71
N ARG A 35 -5.76 4.11 -42.57
CA ARG A 35 -6.36 4.28 -41.24
C ARG A 35 -6.70 5.73 -40.89
N GLY A 36 -6.59 6.65 -41.86
CA GLY A 36 -6.91 8.06 -41.68
C GLY A 36 -5.83 8.87 -40.95
N MET A 37 -4.57 8.38 -40.88
CA MET A 37 -3.46 9.10 -40.27
C MET A 37 -2.80 10.01 -41.32
N GLU A 38 -2.85 11.33 -41.10
CA GLU A 38 -2.33 12.32 -42.03
C GLU A 38 -0.96 12.88 -41.61
N ASN A 39 -0.63 12.78 -40.34
CA ASN A 39 0.60 13.34 -39.78
C ASN A 39 1.14 12.47 -38.61
N LEU A 40 2.35 12.83 -38.13
CA LEU A 40 3.02 12.11 -37.03
C LEU A 40 2.26 12.23 -35.68
N ASP A 41 1.55 13.30 -35.48
CA ASP A 41 0.77 13.48 -34.24
C ASP A 41 -0.42 12.51 -34.19
N ASP A 42 -1.08 12.28 -35.34
CA ASP A 42 -2.13 11.25 -35.46
C ASP A 42 -1.58 9.87 -35.12
N VAL A 43 -0.38 9.54 -35.63
CA VAL A 43 0.32 8.27 -35.32
C VAL A 43 0.64 8.17 -33.82
N ASN A 44 1.13 9.25 -33.22
CA ASN A 44 1.44 9.29 -31.79
C ASN A 44 0.17 9.16 -30.91
N HIS A 45 -0.93 9.73 -31.33
CA HIS A 45 -2.22 9.59 -30.62
C HIS A 45 -2.84 8.19 -30.78
N MET A 46 -2.55 7.50 -31.91
CA MET A 46 -3.03 6.14 -32.13
C MET A 46 -2.38 5.10 -31.23
N VAL A 47 -1.17 5.36 -30.76
CA VAL A 47 -0.44 4.45 -29.85
C VAL A 47 -0.96 4.63 -28.43
N SER A 48 -2.15 4.12 -28.14
CA SER A 48 -2.50 3.77 -26.77
C SER A 48 -1.64 2.58 -26.38
N THR A 49 -0.63 2.82 -25.58
CA THR A 49 0.25 1.76 -25.09
C THR A 49 -0.59 0.87 -24.17
N SER A 50 -0.86 -0.37 -24.59
CA SER A 50 -1.60 -1.29 -23.76
C SER A 50 -0.85 -1.54 -22.43
N PRO A 51 -1.56 -1.88 -21.34
CA PRO A 51 -0.92 -2.23 -20.07
C PRO A 51 0.16 -3.32 -20.26
N GLU A 52 -0.07 -4.29 -21.11
CA GLU A 52 0.88 -5.39 -21.40
C GLU A 52 2.17 -4.88 -22.06
N THR A 53 2.07 -3.87 -22.91
CA THR A 53 3.25 -3.23 -23.51
C THR A 53 4.03 -2.43 -22.48
N VAL A 54 3.33 -1.62 -21.66
CA VAL A 54 3.95 -0.86 -20.56
C VAL A 54 4.68 -1.78 -19.58
N MET A 55 4.08 -2.92 -19.25
CA MET A 55 4.68 -3.90 -18.35
C MET A 55 6.02 -4.49 -18.86
N LYS A 56 6.28 -4.41 -20.15
CA LYS A 56 7.54 -4.91 -20.77
C LYS A 56 8.58 -3.81 -20.97
N MET A 57 8.23 -2.53 -20.85
CA MET A 57 9.16 -1.41 -21.01
C MET A 57 10.19 -1.35 -19.88
N PRO A 58 11.38 -0.78 -20.13
CA PRO A 58 12.32 -0.45 -19.05
C PRO A 58 11.68 0.53 -18.06
N THR A 59 12.11 0.48 -16.80
CA THR A 59 11.65 1.38 -15.74
C THR A 59 12.81 2.18 -15.20
N TYR A 60 12.51 3.40 -14.78
CA TYR A 60 13.45 4.32 -14.17
C TYR A 60 12.91 4.77 -12.82
N HIS A 61 13.79 5.18 -11.92
CA HIS A 61 13.39 5.81 -10.68
C HIS A 61 12.89 7.23 -10.95
N ALA A 62 11.93 7.67 -10.16
CA ALA A 62 11.44 9.03 -10.11
C ALA A 62 10.98 9.36 -8.69
N ILE A 63 11.12 10.60 -8.27
CA ILE A 63 10.61 11.07 -6.99
C ILE A 63 9.31 11.83 -7.23
N ILE A 64 8.26 11.48 -6.50
CA ILE A 64 6.98 12.17 -6.58
C ILE A 64 6.65 12.71 -5.19
N LEU A 65 6.57 14.03 -5.06
CA LEU A 65 6.20 14.71 -3.82
C LEU A 65 4.77 15.23 -3.92
N ALA A 66 3.94 14.94 -2.93
CA ALA A 66 2.63 15.55 -2.80
C ALA A 66 2.78 16.92 -2.13
N THR A 67 2.33 17.98 -2.79
CA THR A 67 2.43 19.34 -2.28
C THR A 67 1.21 19.79 -1.48
N ASN A 68 0.07 19.14 -1.66
CA ASN A 68 -1.20 19.44 -1.00
C ASN A 68 -2.10 18.20 -0.96
N ASP A 69 -3.31 18.35 -0.44
CA ASP A 69 -4.28 17.23 -0.33
C ASP A 69 -4.72 16.66 -1.68
N ILE A 70 -4.79 17.48 -2.74
CA ILE A 70 -5.09 16.99 -4.09
C ILE A 70 -3.95 16.10 -4.57
N GLY A 71 -2.70 16.54 -4.38
CA GLY A 71 -1.51 15.76 -4.70
C GLY A 71 -1.43 14.46 -3.92
N ARG A 72 -1.79 14.47 -2.63
CA ARG A 72 -1.86 13.25 -1.81
C ARG A 72 -2.82 12.21 -2.41
N ILE A 73 -4.02 12.65 -2.81
CA ILE A 73 -5.02 11.76 -3.45
C ILE A 73 -4.49 11.25 -4.80
N ASN A 74 -3.90 12.13 -5.61
CA ASN A 74 -3.36 11.77 -6.91
C ASN A 74 -2.17 10.81 -6.79
N LEU A 75 -1.30 10.99 -5.79
CA LEU A 75 -0.22 10.05 -5.49
C LEU A 75 -0.78 8.66 -5.15
N TYR A 76 -1.80 8.56 -4.31
CA TYR A 76 -2.44 7.28 -3.98
C TYR A 76 -3.09 6.61 -5.19
N ARG A 77 -3.68 7.40 -6.11
CA ARG A 77 -4.21 6.87 -7.38
C ARG A 77 -3.10 6.29 -8.25
N LEU A 78 -1.97 6.99 -8.38
CA LEU A 78 -0.81 6.51 -9.13
C LEU A 78 -0.23 5.24 -8.52
N VAL A 79 -0.08 5.18 -7.19
CA VAL A 79 0.37 3.97 -6.48
C VAL A 79 -0.60 2.82 -6.70
N SER A 80 -1.91 3.05 -6.62
CA SER A 80 -2.93 2.02 -6.88
C SER A 80 -2.85 1.50 -8.32
N LEU A 81 -2.77 2.39 -9.31
CA LEU A 81 -2.62 2.01 -10.72
C LEU A 81 -1.34 1.20 -10.96
N SER A 82 -0.24 1.59 -10.31
CA SER A 82 1.05 0.90 -10.46
C SER A 82 1.01 -0.55 -9.98
N HIS A 83 0.16 -0.87 -8.99
CA HIS A 83 0.00 -2.22 -8.45
C HIS A 83 -1.12 -3.01 -9.11
N LEU A 84 -2.25 -2.37 -9.42
CA LEU A 84 -3.43 -3.07 -9.93
C LEU A 84 -3.41 -3.25 -11.46
N THR A 85 -2.82 -2.29 -12.19
CA THR A 85 -2.88 -2.26 -13.66
C THR A 85 -1.52 -2.51 -14.30
N TYR A 86 -0.46 -1.91 -13.76
CA TYR A 86 0.86 -1.88 -14.42
C TYR A 86 1.95 -2.67 -13.68
N TYR A 87 1.59 -3.58 -12.78
CA TYR A 87 2.55 -4.38 -12.03
C TYR A 87 3.17 -5.48 -12.91
N ASN A 88 4.50 -5.50 -12.98
CA ASN A 88 5.25 -6.63 -13.51
C ASN A 88 6.60 -6.73 -12.81
N LYS A 89 6.75 -7.69 -11.89
CA LYS A 89 7.89 -7.86 -10.97
C LYS A 89 8.10 -6.67 -10.01
N ARG A 90 7.68 -5.48 -10.39
CA ARG A 90 7.68 -4.24 -9.61
C ARG A 90 6.52 -3.34 -10.06
N PRO A 91 6.04 -2.43 -9.20
CA PRO A 91 5.05 -1.44 -9.59
C PRO A 91 5.64 -0.46 -10.61
N ARG A 92 4.82 0.01 -11.56
CA ARG A 92 5.22 0.91 -12.65
C ARG A 92 4.21 2.02 -12.81
N VAL A 93 4.69 3.23 -13.06
CA VAL A 93 3.84 4.38 -13.37
C VAL A 93 4.17 4.88 -14.77
N PRO A 94 3.29 4.69 -15.76
CA PRO A 94 3.48 5.29 -17.08
C PRO A 94 3.49 6.81 -16.99
N LYS A 95 4.33 7.47 -17.78
CA LYS A 95 4.35 8.96 -17.85
C LYS A 95 2.99 9.54 -18.23
N SER A 96 2.24 8.86 -19.11
CA SER A 96 0.87 9.26 -19.50
C SER A 96 -0.10 9.27 -18.33
N GLU A 97 0.00 8.29 -17.41
CA GLU A 97 -0.83 8.28 -16.21
C GLU A 97 -0.38 9.35 -15.21
N PHE A 98 0.94 9.56 -15.08
CA PHE A 98 1.44 10.64 -14.24
C PHE A 98 0.91 12.02 -14.70
N VAL A 99 0.93 12.28 -16.01
CA VAL A 99 0.42 13.56 -16.57
C VAL A 99 -1.06 13.78 -16.23
N LYS A 100 -1.89 12.73 -16.26
CA LYS A 100 -3.32 12.82 -15.91
C LYS A 100 -3.54 13.22 -14.45
N TYR A 101 -2.66 12.80 -13.56
CA TYR A 101 -2.77 13.02 -12.11
C TYR A 101 -1.71 13.97 -11.56
N ARG A 102 -1.14 14.84 -12.41
CA ARG A 102 -0.02 15.72 -12.05
C ARG A 102 -0.39 16.82 -11.06
N GLU A 103 -1.65 17.21 -10.97
CA GLU A 103 -2.09 18.30 -10.09
C GLU A 103 -1.72 18.02 -8.63
N GLY A 104 -1.08 18.99 -7.98
CA GLY A 104 -0.61 18.90 -6.60
C GLY A 104 0.61 17.99 -6.40
N LEU A 105 1.31 17.61 -7.49
CA LEU A 105 2.51 16.78 -7.44
C LEU A 105 3.72 17.52 -8.02
N LEU A 106 4.89 17.33 -7.39
CA LEU A 106 6.20 17.65 -7.95
C LEU A 106 6.92 16.37 -8.33
N LEU A 107 7.55 16.39 -9.51
CA LEU A 107 8.31 15.27 -10.05
C LEU A 107 9.80 15.59 -10.06
N GLY A 108 10.60 14.80 -9.36
CA GLY A 108 12.06 14.85 -9.34
C GLY A 108 12.72 13.80 -10.22
N SER A 109 13.91 14.11 -10.74
CA SER A 109 14.66 13.24 -11.65
C SER A 109 15.27 11.99 -11.01
N ALA A 110 15.25 11.92 -9.68
CA ALA A 110 15.80 10.85 -8.85
C ALA A 110 17.32 10.60 -9.01
N CYS A 111 17.76 9.41 -8.59
CA CYS A 111 19.16 9.00 -8.49
C CYS A 111 19.77 8.55 -9.84
N GLU A 112 20.87 7.80 -9.77
CA GLU A 112 21.56 7.22 -10.93
C GLU A 112 20.69 6.23 -11.73
N ALA A 113 19.66 5.65 -11.09
CA ALA A 113 18.66 4.83 -11.76
C ALA A 113 17.52 5.64 -12.41
N GLY A 114 17.55 6.96 -12.28
CA GLY A 114 16.63 7.89 -12.94
C GLY A 114 16.87 8.00 -14.43
N GLU A 115 15.80 8.31 -15.18
CA GLU A 115 15.88 8.36 -16.65
C GLU A 115 16.82 9.46 -17.16
N LEU A 116 16.84 10.64 -16.51
CA LEU A 116 17.74 11.74 -16.88
C LEU A 116 19.20 11.35 -16.68
N TYR A 117 19.53 10.80 -15.51
CA TYR A 117 20.91 10.38 -15.22
C TYR A 117 21.37 9.31 -16.22
N ARG A 118 20.54 8.31 -16.48
CA ARG A 118 20.82 7.24 -17.46
C ARG A 118 20.96 7.77 -18.90
N ALA A 119 20.18 8.77 -19.28
CA ALA A 119 20.28 9.40 -20.59
C ALA A 119 21.63 10.15 -20.76
N ILE A 120 22.08 10.82 -19.69
CA ILE A 120 23.37 11.54 -19.67
C ILE A 120 24.53 10.55 -19.77
N VAL A 121 24.55 9.52 -18.92
CA VAL A 121 25.58 8.47 -18.89
C VAL A 121 25.63 7.72 -20.23
N GLY A 122 24.46 7.39 -20.78
CA GLY A 122 24.34 6.70 -22.06
C GLY A 122 24.60 7.57 -23.30
N GLY A 123 25.01 8.83 -23.12
CA GLY A 123 25.34 9.74 -24.24
C GLY A 123 24.16 10.01 -25.19
N ARG A 124 22.92 10.04 -24.66
CA ARG A 124 21.73 10.33 -25.47
C ARG A 124 21.82 11.70 -26.17
N PRO A 125 21.13 11.90 -27.30
CA PRO A 125 21.09 13.19 -27.99
C PRO A 125 20.63 14.31 -27.08
N GLN A 126 21.20 15.51 -27.27
CA GLN A 126 20.88 16.68 -26.42
C GLN A 126 19.38 17.02 -26.43
N GLU A 127 18.71 16.86 -27.55
CA GLU A 127 17.27 17.09 -27.69
C GLU A 127 16.43 16.16 -26.79
N GLU A 128 16.84 14.90 -26.64
CA GLU A 128 16.20 13.95 -25.73
C GLU A 128 16.42 14.33 -24.27
N ILE A 129 17.67 14.71 -23.93
CA ILE A 129 18.01 15.18 -22.59
C ILE A 129 17.18 16.43 -22.23
N ILE A 130 17.07 17.41 -23.12
CA ILE A 130 16.26 18.60 -22.93
C ILE A 130 14.78 18.26 -22.70
N ARG A 131 14.23 17.33 -23.45
CA ARG A 131 12.85 16.86 -23.27
C ARG A 131 12.65 16.24 -21.89
N LEU A 132 13.60 15.45 -21.41
CA LEU A 132 13.56 14.88 -20.06
C LEU A 132 13.63 15.97 -19.01
N VAL A 133 14.56 16.91 -19.08
CA VAL A 133 14.67 18.03 -18.14
C VAL A 133 13.38 18.84 -18.05
N LYS A 134 12.72 19.11 -19.19
CA LYS A 134 11.43 19.82 -19.23
C LYS A 134 10.30 19.05 -18.57
N PHE A 135 10.35 17.72 -18.55
CA PHE A 135 9.34 16.87 -17.94
C PHE A 135 9.36 16.91 -16.42
N TYR A 136 10.56 17.01 -15.82
CA TYR A 136 10.75 17.09 -14.38
C TYR A 136 10.49 18.50 -13.84
N ASP A 137 10.01 18.59 -12.60
CA ASP A 137 9.83 19.87 -11.90
C ASP A 137 11.14 20.34 -11.26
N TYR A 138 11.93 19.40 -10.76
CA TYR A 138 13.27 19.63 -10.24
C TYR A 138 14.21 18.48 -10.59
N LEU A 139 15.51 18.74 -10.51
CA LEU A 139 16.55 17.76 -10.80
C LEU A 139 17.29 17.38 -9.53
N GLU A 140 17.91 16.21 -9.52
CA GLU A 140 18.57 15.66 -8.35
C GLU A 140 20.00 15.21 -8.69
N ILE A 141 20.91 15.48 -7.76
CA ILE A 141 22.28 14.97 -7.74
C ILE A 141 22.56 14.31 -6.39
N GLN A 142 23.50 13.38 -6.37
CA GLN A 142 23.85 12.62 -5.17
C GLN A 142 25.36 12.65 -4.91
N PRO A 143 25.83 12.34 -3.66
CA PRO A 143 27.24 12.17 -3.37
C PRO A 143 27.89 11.20 -4.34
N LEU A 144 29.14 11.50 -4.71
CA LEU A 144 29.85 10.68 -5.70
C LEU A 144 30.02 9.24 -5.26
N GLY A 145 30.22 8.99 -3.97
CA GLY A 145 30.33 7.64 -3.38
C GLY A 145 29.10 6.77 -3.61
N ASN A 146 27.91 7.37 -3.77
CA ASN A 146 26.69 6.61 -4.09
C ASN A 146 26.78 5.93 -5.48
N ASN A 147 27.54 6.52 -6.40
CA ASN A 147 27.67 6.08 -7.79
C ASN A 147 29.04 5.47 -8.13
N GLU A 148 29.94 5.32 -7.14
CA GLU A 148 31.29 4.79 -7.32
C GLU A 148 31.31 3.36 -7.88
N PHE A 149 30.23 2.59 -7.66
CA PHE A 149 30.07 1.26 -8.25
C PHE A 149 30.16 1.26 -9.77
N MET A 150 29.84 2.38 -10.45
CA MET A 150 29.94 2.52 -11.91
C MET A 150 31.38 2.39 -12.39
N LEU A 151 32.35 2.82 -11.59
CA LEU A 151 33.78 2.76 -11.92
C LEU A 151 34.29 1.32 -11.96
N ARG A 152 33.59 0.39 -11.32
CA ARG A 152 33.93 -1.04 -11.23
C ARG A 152 33.16 -1.91 -12.23
N SER A 153 32.25 -1.31 -12.98
CA SER A 153 31.34 -2.04 -13.86
C SER A 153 31.75 -1.94 -15.32
N ASP A 154 32.06 -3.06 -15.94
CA ASP A 154 32.36 -3.13 -17.39
C ASP A 154 31.16 -2.71 -18.28
N LYS A 155 29.99 -2.54 -17.70
CA LYS A 155 28.75 -2.17 -18.41
C LYS A 155 28.47 -0.68 -18.41
N GLU A 156 29.13 0.07 -17.56
CA GLU A 156 28.91 1.50 -17.44
C GLU A 156 30.06 2.27 -18.12
N PRO A 157 29.76 3.32 -18.91
CA PRO A 157 30.78 4.08 -19.66
C PRO A 157 31.45 5.17 -18.77
N VAL A 158 31.55 4.95 -17.47
CA VAL A 158 32.15 5.87 -16.49
C VAL A 158 33.35 5.19 -15.87
N ASN A 159 34.53 5.81 -15.96
CA ASN A 159 35.80 5.21 -15.56
C ASN A 159 36.54 5.98 -14.47
N THR A 160 36.15 7.23 -14.19
CA THR A 160 36.87 8.10 -13.24
C THR A 160 35.89 8.88 -12.34
N MET A 161 36.38 9.27 -11.16
CA MET A 161 35.63 10.16 -10.25
C MET A 161 35.34 11.52 -10.89
N GLU A 162 36.22 12.01 -11.74
CA GLU A 162 36.03 13.27 -12.49
C GLU A 162 34.81 13.18 -13.42
N GLU A 163 34.63 12.05 -14.11
CA GLU A 163 33.46 11.83 -14.97
C GLU A 163 32.16 11.81 -14.14
N LEU A 164 32.15 11.25 -12.92
CA LEU A 164 31.00 11.34 -12.02
C LEU A 164 30.71 12.79 -11.59
N GLN A 165 31.76 13.58 -11.28
CA GLN A 165 31.62 15.01 -11.01
C GLN A 165 31.04 15.76 -12.23
N ASP A 166 31.51 15.44 -13.44
CA ASP A 166 31.05 16.10 -14.66
C ASP A 166 29.59 15.81 -14.98
N ILE A 167 29.09 14.62 -14.64
CA ILE A 167 27.66 14.30 -14.73
C ILE A 167 26.87 15.24 -13.80
N ASN A 168 27.26 15.37 -12.53
CA ASN A 168 26.59 16.27 -11.58
C ASN A 168 26.70 17.74 -12.02
N ARG A 169 27.88 18.21 -12.49
CA ARG A 169 28.07 19.54 -13.08
C ARG A 169 27.14 19.78 -14.28
N ARG A 170 26.97 18.75 -15.15
CA ARG A 170 26.07 18.82 -16.30
C ARG A 170 24.61 18.96 -15.86
N ILE A 171 24.17 18.21 -14.84
CA ILE A 171 22.82 18.32 -14.28
C ILE A 171 22.59 19.73 -13.72
N CYS A 172 23.57 20.28 -12.98
CA CYS A 172 23.50 21.65 -12.49
C CYS A 172 23.35 22.68 -13.62
N ARG A 173 24.17 22.59 -14.68
CA ARG A 173 24.05 23.48 -15.85
C ARG A 173 22.70 23.37 -16.55
N LEU A 174 22.17 22.14 -16.70
CA LEU A 174 20.81 21.93 -17.23
C LEU A 174 19.75 22.56 -16.35
N GLY A 175 19.91 22.49 -15.02
CA GLY A 175 19.01 23.17 -14.09
C GLY A 175 19.00 24.68 -14.29
N GLU A 176 20.19 25.31 -14.45
CA GLU A 176 20.32 26.74 -14.72
C GLU A 176 19.71 27.11 -16.08
N GLU A 177 20.06 26.37 -17.15
CA GLU A 177 19.58 26.64 -18.50
C GLU A 177 18.04 26.57 -18.63
N PHE A 178 17.42 25.60 -17.94
CA PHE A 178 15.97 25.37 -18.03
C PHE A 178 15.20 25.86 -16.81
N ASN A 179 15.82 26.65 -15.93
CA ASN A 179 15.21 27.21 -14.71
C ASN A 179 14.57 26.11 -13.85
N LYS A 180 15.29 25.02 -13.63
CA LYS A 180 14.89 23.94 -12.72
C LYS A 180 15.74 23.99 -11.47
N LEU A 181 15.13 23.84 -10.28
CA LEU A 181 15.88 23.65 -9.05
C LEU A 181 16.68 22.35 -9.13
N VAL A 182 17.92 22.38 -8.68
CA VAL A 182 18.74 21.18 -8.51
C VAL A 182 18.93 20.97 -7.01
N VAL A 183 18.62 19.79 -6.53
CA VAL A 183 18.75 19.42 -5.11
C VAL A 183 19.78 18.30 -4.95
N ALA A 184 20.56 18.38 -3.88
CA ALA A 184 21.46 17.32 -3.47
C ALA A 184 20.76 16.43 -2.42
N THR A 185 20.60 15.14 -2.72
CA THR A 185 20.00 14.18 -1.79
C THR A 185 21.00 13.11 -1.38
N CYS A 186 20.87 12.56 -0.18
CA CYS A 186 21.85 11.64 0.40
C CYS A 186 21.56 10.17 0.07
N ASP A 187 20.32 9.82 -0.29
CA ASP A 187 19.88 8.42 -0.52
C ASP A 187 20.14 7.50 0.69
N VAL A 188 19.67 7.92 1.86
CA VAL A 188 19.94 7.26 3.14
C VAL A 188 19.32 5.87 3.21
N HIS A 189 20.14 4.86 3.49
CA HIS A 189 19.72 3.47 3.73
C HIS A 189 20.05 2.98 5.14
N PHE A 190 20.94 3.67 5.86
CA PHE A 190 21.30 3.38 7.25
C PHE A 190 21.74 4.65 7.97
N LEU A 191 21.78 4.63 9.30
CA LEU A 191 21.98 5.83 10.12
C LEU A 191 23.45 6.24 10.20
N ASP A 192 24.29 5.37 10.76
CA ASP A 192 25.70 5.61 10.98
C ASP A 192 26.56 4.84 9.98
N PRO A 193 27.78 5.31 9.63
CA PRO A 193 28.65 4.61 8.68
C PRO A 193 28.87 3.13 9.00
N GLU A 194 28.94 2.79 10.28
CA GLU A 194 29.18 1.41 10.77
C GLU A 194 27.99 0.48 10.52
N ASP A 195 26.79 1.03 10.35
CA ASP A 195 25.55 0.27 10.08
C ASP A 195 25.52 -0.37 8.70
N GLU A 196 26.47 -0.04 7.83
CA GLU A 196 26.60 -0.68 6.51
C GLU A 196 26.62 -2.19 6.60
N ILE A 197 27.16 -2.75 7.71
CA ILE A 197 27.24 -4.19 7.92
C ILE A 197 25.88 -4.86 7.95
N TYR A 198 24.86 -4.20 8.51
CA TYR A 198 23.49 -4.74 8.53
C TYR A 198 22.89 -4.81 7.12
N ARG A 199 23.13 -3.77 6.32
CA ARG A 199 22.71 -3.76 4.91
C ARG A 199 23.42 -4.86 4.11
N ARG A 200 24.72 -5.04 4.33
CA ARG A 200 25.53 -6.10 3.73
C ARG A 200 24.95 -7.47 4.02
N ILE A 201 24.62 -7.77 5.28
CA ILE A 201 24.01 -9.05 5.70
C ILE A 201 22.66 -9.27 4.98
N ILE A 202 21.81 -8.25 4.94
CA ILE A 202 20.50 -8.33 4.28
C ILE A 202 20.64 -8.56 2.77
N MET A 203 21.56 -7.87 2.11
CA MET A 203 21.80 -8.01 0.68
C MET A 203 22.39 -9.40 0.36
N ALA A 204 23.36 -9.87 1.14
CA ALA A 204 23.92 -11.22 0.99
C ALA A 204 22.82 -12.28 1.17
N GLY A 205 21.96 -12.12 2.17
CA GLY A 205 20.81 -13.02 2.40
C GLY A 205 19.80 -13.04 1.25
N LYS A 206 19.69 -11.95 0.49
CA LYS A 206 18.87 -11.87 -0.73
C LYS A 206 19.58 -12.32 -2.01
N GLY A 207 20.84 -12.77 -1.91
CA GLY A 207 21.63 -13.30 -3.01
C GLY A 207 22.28 -12.25 -3.91
N PHE A 208 22.46 -11.01 -3.48
CA PHE A 208 23.23 -10.00 -4.19
C PHE A 208 24.72 -10.37 -4.16
N LYS A 209 25.35 -10.42 -5.34
CA LYS A 209 26.75 -10.84 -5.49
C LYS A 209 27.77 -9.77 -5.06
N ASP A 210 27.33 -8.52 -5.08
CA ASP A 210 28.08 -7.31 -4.73
C ASP A 210 27.76 -6.80 -3.31
N ALA A 211 27.21 -7.67 -2.47
CA ALA A 211 26.84 -7.33 -1.09
C ALA A 211 28.01 -6.77 -0.26
N ASP A 212 29.24 -7.20 -0.54
CA ASP A 212 30.45 -6.74 0.17
C ASP A 212 30.97 -5.37 -0.32
N GLU A 213 30.40 -4.83 -1.40
CA GLU A 213 30.79 -3.54 -2.00
C GLU A 213 29.72 -2.48 -1.70
N GLN A 214 29.58 -2.11 -0.41
CA GLN A 214 28.56 -1.16 0.00
C GLN A 214 28.90 0.27 -0.41
N ALA A 215 27.89 0.98 -0.97
CA ALA A 215 27.96 2.42 -1.12
C ALA A 215 27.74 3.11 0.24
N PRO A 216 28.35 4.29 0.48
CA PRO A 216 28.28 4.99 1.76
C PRO A 216 26.92 5.73 1.93
N LEU A 217 25.84 4.97 2.06
CA LEU A 217 24.45 5.47 2.10
C LEU A 217 23.98 5.78 3.52
N TYR A 218 24.85 6.34 4.36
CA TYR A 218 24.51 6.76 5.72
C TYR A 218 23.91 8.18 5.74
N LEU A 219 23.23 8.51 6.84
CA LEU A 219 22.66 9.84 7.05
C LEU A 219 23.78 10.86 7.28
N ARG A 220 23.97 11.76 6.34
CA ARG A 220 24.95 12.85 6.43
C ARG A 220 24.34 14.10 7.03
N THR A 221 25.12 14.78 7.86
CA THR A 221 24.80 16.13 8.33
C THR A 221 24.89 17.14 7.17
N THR A 222 24.39 18.35 7.41
CA THR A 222 24.51 19.45 6.42
C THR A 222 25.96 19.75 6.08
N GLU A 223 26.86 19.79 7.08
CA GLU A 223 28.28 20.02 6.89
C GLU A 223 28.94 18.93 6.04
N GLU A 224 28.61 17.67 6.30
CA GLU A 224 29.10 16.55 5.49
C GLU A 224 28.59 16.63 4.06
N MET A 225 27.29 16.94 3.86
CA MET A 225 26.74 17.15 2.52
C MET A 225 27.41 18.31 1.78
N LEU A 226 27.65 19.44 2.43
CA LEU A 226 28.39 20.56 1.82
C LEU A 226 29.79 20.16 1.37
N LYS A 227 30.47 19.32 2.16
CA LYS A 227 31.80 18.78 1.81
C LYS A 227 31.73 17.82 0.61
N GLU A 228 30.73 16.96 0.53
CA GLU A 228 30.51 16.07 -0.62
C GLU A 228 30.38 16.81 -1.96
N PHE A 229 29.87 18.04 -1.94
CA PHE A 229 29.64 18.87 -3.12
C PHE A 229 30.60 20.07 -3.26
N GLU A 230 31.67 20.15 -2.45
CA GLU A 230 32.63 21.26 -2.51
C GLU A 230 33.30 21.46 -3.88
N TYR A 231 33.39 20.36 -4.69
CA TYR A 231 33.90 20.40 -6.07
C TYR A 231 33.05 21.23 -7.04
N LEU A 232 31.82 21.60 -6.66
CA LEU A 232 30.96 22.53 -7.40
C LEU A 232 31.27 24.00 -7.09
N GLY A 233 32.10 24.25 -6.08
CA GLY A 233 32.30 25.55 -5.46
C GLY A 233 31.31 25.88 -4.35
N SER A 234 31.72 26.65 -3.35
CA SER A 234 30.95 26.87 -2.09
C SER A 234 29.53 27.40 -2.33
N ALA A 235 29.37 28.36 -3.23
CA ALA A 235 28.07 28.95 -3.53
C ALA A 235 27.08 27.93 -4.18
N LYS A 236 27.57 27.11 -5.09
CA LYS A 236 26.75 26.09 -5.74
C LYS A 236 26.46 24.93 -4.79
N ALA A 237 27.43 24.55 -3.96
CA ALA A 237 27.22 23.54 -2.90
C ALA A 237 26.11 23.97 -1.94
N GLU A 238 26.15 25.21 -1.43
CA GLU A 238 25.11 25.79 -0.58
C GLU A 238 23.75 25.84 -1.28
N GLU A 239 23.74 26.22 -2.55
CA GLU A 239 22.51 26.27 -3.35
C GLU A 239 21.83 24.91 -3.42
N VAL A 240 22.56 23.84 -3.78
CA VAL A 240 21.97 22.51 -4.01
C VAL A 240 21.72 21.73 -2.73
N VAL A 241 22.49 21.97 -1.66
CA VAL A 241 22.38 21.25 -0.37
C VAL A 241 21.39 21.92 0.57
N ILE A 242 21.32 23.24 0.59
CA ILE A 242 20.53 24.00 1.58
C ILE A 242 19.38 24.75 0.90
N THR A 243 19.73 25.68 -0.01
CA THR A 243 18.76 26.64 -0.53
C THR A 243 17.64 25.98 -1.32
N ASN A 244 17.98 25.14 -2.28
CA ASN A 244 16.99 24.52 -3.16
C ASN A 244 16.14 23.45 -2.46
N PRO A 245 16.67 22.57 -1.59
CA PRO A 245 15.84 21.66 -0.80
C PRO A 245 14.81 22.39 0.07
N ASN A 246 15.19 23.51 0.71
CA ASN A 246 14.25 24.33 1.47
C ASN A 246 13.17 24.94 0.57
N LYS A 247 13.52 25.45 -0.62
CA LYS A 247 12.53 25.93 -1.58
C LYS A 247 11.53 24.84 -1.98
N ILE A 248 11.98 23.61 -2.21
CA ILE A 248 11.09 22.48 -2.51
C ILE A 248 10.17 22.18 -1.31
N ALA A 249 10.73 22.18 -0.10
CA ALA A 249 9.95 21.99 1.12
C ALA A 249 8.87 23.09 1.31
N ASP A 250 9.21 24.35 1.03
CA ASP A 250 8.29 25.50 1.11
C ASP A 250 7.15 25.42 0.07
N MET A 251 7.32 24.66 -1.03
CA MET A 251 6.24 24.39 -2.00
C MET A 251 5.23 23.39 -1.48
N CYS A 252 5.51 22.69 -0.39
CA CYS A 252 4.66 21.67 0.17
C CYS A 252 3.88 22.19 1.38
N GLU A 253 2.56 22.07 1.34
CA GLU A 253 1.69 22.34 2.48
C GLU A 253 1.86 21.27 3.57
N LYS A 254 1.41 21.57 4.78
CA LYS A 254 1.33 20.57 5.84
C LYS A 254 0.15 19.65 5.58
N ILE A 255 0.42 18.46 5.11
CA ILE A 255 -0.58 17.43 4.83
C ILE A 255 -0.38 16.20 5.73
N ALA A 256 -1.46 15.48 6.01
CA ALA A 256 -1.40 14.20 6.72
C ALA A 256 -1.46 13.05 5.70
N PRO A 257 -0.52 12.08 5.72
CA PRO A 257 -0.57 10.91 4.82
C PRO A 257 -1.86 10.11 5.00
N VAL A 258 -2.33 9.96 6.23
CA VAL A 258 -3.61 9.35 6.57
C VAL A 258 -4.54 10.44 7.10
N ARG A 259 -5.78 10.48 6.59
CA ARG A 259 -6.78 11.44 7.07
C ARG A 259 -7.02 11.24 8.58
N PRO A 260 -7.06 12.33 9.36
CA PRO A 260 -7.31 12.22 10.79
C PRO A 260 -8.74 11.74 11.11
N ASP A 261 -9.69 12.03 10.20
CA ASP A 261 -11.08 11.66 10.37
C ASP A 261 -11.30 10.19 10.09
N LYS A 262 -11.98 9.52 11.00
CA LYS A 262 -12.44 8.15 10.80
C LYS A 262 -13.60 8.14 9.81
N CYS A 263 -13.56 7.22 8.85
CA CYS A 263 -14.60 7.06 7.84
C CYS A 263 -15.17 5.64 7.95
N PRO A 264 -16.01 5.35 8.96
CA PRO A 264 -16.65 4.04 9.05
C PRO A 264 -17.53 3.83 7.83
N PRO A 265 -17.63 2.59 7.31
CA PRO A 265 -18.55 2.28 6.23
C PRO A 265 -20.00 2.50 6.68
N PHE A 266 -20.86 2.83 5.72
CA PHE A 266 -22.29 3.01 5.98
C PHE A 266 -23.06 1.78 5.48
N ILE A 267 -23.89 1.21 6.35
CA ILE A 267 -24.88 0.18 6.00
C ILE A 267 -26.23 0.68 6.50
N GLU A 268 -27.17 0.84 5.59
CA GLU A 268 -28.52 1.28 5.90
C GLU A 268 -29.18 0.34 6.92
N ASN A 269 -29.83 0.93 7.92
CA ASN A 269 -30.52 0.20 9.01
C ASN A 269 -29.62 -0.75 9.84
N SER A 270 -28.30 -0.56 9.86
CA SER A 270 -27.38 -1.43 10.61
C SER A 270 -27.73 -1.56 12.09
N ASP A 271 -28.22 -0.49 12.72
CA ASP A 271 -28.61 -0.47 14.14
C ASP A 271 -29.78 -1.40 14.39
N GLN A 272 -30.84 -1.31 13.59
CA GLN A 272 -32.01 -2.16 13.72
C GLN A 272 -31.69 -3.60 13.31
N MET A 273 -30.91 -3.80 12.24
CA MET A 273 -30.48 -5.13 11.84
C MET A 273 -29.71 -5.84 12.95
N LEU A 274 -28.81 -5.16 13.63
CA LEU A 274 -28.06 -5.75 14.73
C LEU A 274 -28.98 -6.13 15.91
N ARG A 275 -29.93 -5.24 16.27
CA ARG A 275 -30.94 -5.53 17.30
C ARG A 275 -31.75 -6.78 16.95
N ASP A 276 -32.28 -6.84 15.74
CA ASP A 276 -33.14 -7.94 15.29
C ASP A 276 -32.38 -9.26 15.27
N ILE A 277 -31.17 -9.29 14.75
CA ILE A 277 -30.32 -10.50 14.73
C ILE A 277 -30.07 -10.99 16.17
N CYS A 278 -29.63 -10.08 17.06
CA CYS A 278 -29.31 -10.45 18.44
C CYS A 278 -30.52 -10.93 19.21
N TYR A 279 -31.65 -10.22 19.13
CA TYR A 279 -32.86 -10.64 19.83
C TYR A 279 -33.45 -11.94 19.29
N ASN A 280 -33.49 -12.12 17.96
CA ASN A 280 -33.95 -13.37 17.35
C ASN A 280 -33.12 -14.56 17.83
N LYS A 281 -31.81 -14.41 17.91
CA LYS A 281 -30.93 -15.45 18.43
C LYS A 281 -31.13 -15.70 19.90
N ALA A 282 -31.25 -14.64 20.70
CA ALA A 282 -31.49 -14.74 22.14
C ALA A 282 -32.83 -15.48 22.44
N HIS A 283 -33.91 -15.11 21.74
CA HIS A 283 -35.18 -15.82 21.86
C HIS A 283 -35.09 -17.30 21.41
N SER A 284 -34.35 -17.59 20.36
CA SER A 284 -34.12 -18.97 19.93
C SER A 284 -33.36 -19.82 20.94
N MET A 285 -32.53 -19.20 21.79
CA MET A 285 -31.70 -19.88 22.79
C MET A 285 -32.43 -19.97 24.16
N TYR A 286 -33.09 -18.89 24.60
CA TYR A 286 -33.59 -18.72 25.94
C TYR A 286 -35.14 -18.65 26.06
N GLY A 287 -35.86 -18.66 24.93
CA GLY A 287 -37.32 -18.61 24.88
C GLY A 287 -37.87 -17.22 24.64
N GLU A 288 -39.23 -17.14 24.51
CA GLU A 288 -39.91 -15.86 24.22
C GLU A 288 -39.77 -14.85 25.35
N GLU A 289 -39.83 -15.32 26.61
CA GLU A 289 -39.53 -14.51 27.80
C GLU A 289 -38.06 -14.69 28.17
N LEU A 290 -37.25 -13.67 27.87
CA LEU A 290 -35.81 -13.71 28.16
C LEU A 290 -35.57 -13.60 29.68
N PRO A 291 -34.66 -14.41 30.23
CA PRO A 291 -34.22 -14.22 31.61
C PRO A 291 -33.70 -12.79 31.82
N PRO A 292 -33.96 -12.15 32.99
CA PRO A 292 -33.52 -10.78 33.23
C PRO A 292 -32.05 -10.55 32.96
N ILE A 293 -31.17 -11.45 33.37
CA ILE A 293 -29.71 -11.36 33.14
C ILE A 293 -29.34 -11.33 31.65
N VAL A 294 -30.05 -12.11 30.83
CA VAL A 294 -29.84 -12.15 29.38
C VAL A 294 -30.29 -10.83 28.76
N LYS A 295 -31.48 -10.38 29.12
CA LYS A 295 -32.07 -9.14 28.60
C LYS A 295 -31.27 -7.92 28.99
N GLU A 296 -30.94 -7.77 30.25
CA GLU A 296 -30.19 -6.62 30.78
C GLU A 296 -28.78 -6.53 30.12
N ARG A 297 -28.08 -7.66 29.99
CA ARG A 297 -26.77 -7.72 29.33
C ARG A 297 -26.89 -7.32 27.88
N LEU A 298 -27.85 -7.86 27.13
CA LEU A 298 -28.05 -7.57 25.72
C LEU A 298 -28.42 -6.12 25.47
N ASP A 299 -29.37 -5.58 26.26
CA ASP A 299 -29.79 -4.18 26.18
C ASP A 299 -28.64 -3.23 26.46
N ARG A 300 -27.83 -3.49 27.48
CA ARG A 300 -26.67 -2.68 27.85
C ARG A 300 -25.65 -2.65 26.72
N GLU A 301 -25.30 -3.81 26.16
CA GLU A 301 -24.32 -3.90 25.09
C GLU A 301 -24.82 -3.26 23.79
N LEU A 302 -26.03 -3.58 23.33
CA LEU A 302 -26.60 -3.01 22.13
C LEU A 302 -26.75 -1.49 22.22
N ASN A 303 -27.16 -0.95 23.37
CA ASN A 303 -27.23 0.48 23.56
C ASN A 303 -25.86 1.14 23.48
N SER A 304 -24.83 0.54 24.09
CA SER A 304 -23.46 1.02 23.98
C SER A 304 -22.91 0.97 22.54
N ILE A 305 -23.08 -0.15 21.86
CA ILE A 305 -22.61 -0.36 20.50
C ILE A 305 -23.26 0.64 19.52
N ILE A 306 -24.58 0.79 19.61
CA ILE A 306 -25.37 1.63 18.70
C ILE A 306 -25.12 3.12 18.97
N SER A 307 -25.14 3.54 20.24
CA SER A 307 -24.92 4.96 20.57
C SER A 307 -23.53 5.47 20.19
N ASN A 308 -22.54 4.57 20.08
CA ASN A 308 -21.20 4.91 19.61
C ASN A 308 -21.00 4.69 18.11
N GLY A 309 -22.04 4.29 17.34
CA GLY A 309 -21.97 4.09 15.90
C GLY A 309 -21.23 2.82 15.45
N TYR A 310 -21.10 1.82 16.34
CA TYR A 310 -20.34 0.60 16.06
C TYR A 310 -21.17 -0.55 15.47
N ALA A 311 -22.49 -0.38 15.33
CA ALA A 311 -23.36 -1.44 14.81
C ALA A 311 -22.91 -1.94 13.41
N VAL A 312 -22.46 -1.03 12.55
CA VAL A 312 -21.97 -1.38 11.21
C VAL A 312 -20.80 -2.34 11.25
N MET A 313 -19.89 -2.19 12.23
CA MET A 313 -18.73 -3.08 12.39
C MET A 313 -19.17 -4.51 12.75
N TYR A 314 -20.15 -4.63 13.66
CA TYR A 314 -20.76 -5.92 14.01
C TYR A 314 -21.46 -6.57 12.80
N ILE A 315 -22.21 -5.80 12.01
CA ILE A 315 -22.90 -6.31 10.81
C ILE A 315 -21.88 -6.79 9.77
N ILE A 316 -20.77 -6.09 9.58
CA ILE A 316 -19.70 -6.53 8.67
C ILE A 316 -19.08 -7.84 9.15
N ALA A 317 -18.68 -7.91 10.42
CA ALA A 317 -18.09 -9.10 11.01
C ALA A 317 -19.05 -10.30 10.92
N GLN A 318 -20.33 -10.08 11.27
CA GLN A 318 -21.38 -11.09 11.17
C GLN A 318 -21.51 -11.64 9.73
N LYS A 319 -21.59 -10.75 8.73
CA LYS A 319 -21.71 -11.18 7.31
C LYS A 319 -20.49 -11.97 6.86
N LEU A 320 -19.28 -11.57 7.25
CA LEU A 320 -18.05 -12.29 6.92
C LEU A 320 -18.04 -13.70 7.53
N VAL A 321 -18.37 -13.81 8.82
CA VAL A 321 -18.42 -15.11 9.51
C VAL A 321 -19.49 -16.03 8.91
N TRP A 322 -20.68 -15.50 8.67
CA TRP A 322 -21.77 -16.31 8.13
C TRP A 322 -21.45 -16.78 6.72
N LYS A 323 -20.91 -15.91 5.87
CA LYS A 323 -20.52 -16.27 4.50
C LYS A 323 -19.45 -17.36 4.49
N SER A 324 -18.44 -17.23 5.34
CA SER A 324 -17.39 -18.25 5.45
C SER A 324 -17.94 -19.60 5.89
N ASN A 325 -18.84 -19.62 6.88
CA ASN A 325 -19.49 -20.84 7.34
C ASN A 325 -20.40 -21.46 6.28
N GLU A 326 -21.14 -20.66 5.50
CA GLU A 326 -21.95 -21.14 4.36
C GLU A 326 -21.07 -21.79 3.29
N ASP A 327 -19.88 -21.26 3.06
CA ASP A 327 -18.90 -21.82 2.11
C ASP A 327 -18.17 -23.07 2.66
N GLY A 328 -18.45 -23.46 3.91
CA GLY A 328 -17.88 -24.65 4.56
C GLY A 328 -16.54 -24.42 5.25
N TYR A 329 -16.14 -23.17 5.44
CA TYR A 329 -14.91 -22.78 6.14
C TYR A 329 -15.20 -22.34 7.56
N LEU A 330 -14.44 -22.87 8.53
CA LEU A 330 -14.58 -22.48 9.94
C LEU A 330 -13.96 -21.10 10.19
N VAL A 331 -14.61 -20.35 11.07
CA VAL A 331 -14.09 -19.08 11.56
C VAL A 331 -14.00 -19.14 13.07
N GLY A 332 -12.84 -18.80 13.62
CA GLY A 332 -12.62 -18.66 15.05
C GLY A 332 -12.46 -17.17 15.42
N SER A 333 -13.14 -16.72 16.47
CA SER A 333 -12.86 -15.42 17.05
C SER A 333 -11.62 -15.46 17.94
N ARG A 334 -10.89 -14.35 18.02
CA ARG A 334 -9.71 -14.19 18.86
C ARG A 334 -9.80 -12.91 19.68
N GLY A 335 -9.17 -12.91 20.85
CA GLY A 335 -9.04 -11.71 21.67
C GLY A 335 -10.31 -11.34 22.42
N SER A 336 -10.52 -10.05 22.64
CA SER A 336 -11.54 -9.51 23.52
C SER A 336 -12.98 -9.58 22.99
N VAL A 337 -13.20 -9.92 21.73
CA VAL A 337 -14.55 -10.03 21.15
C VAL A 337 -15.41 -11.09 21.84
N GLY A 338 -14.79 -12.13 22.41
CA GLY A 338 -15.47 -13.15 23.23
C GLY A 338 -16.11 -12.62 24.50
N SER A 339 -15.85 -11.38 24.91
CA SER A 339 -16.54 -10.71 26.04
C SER A 339 -17.82 -9.97 25.64
N SER A 340 -18.14 -9.89 24.36
CA SER A 340 -19.38 -9.26 23.86
C SER A 340 -20.50 -10.29 23.67
N PHE A 341 -21.53 -10.19 24.45
CA PHE A 341 -22.74 -11.01 24.31
C PHE A 341 -23.50 -10.70 23.01
N ALA A 342 -23.47 -9.45 22.56
CA ALA A 342 -24.00 -9.07 21.26
C ALA A 342 -23.23 -9.75 20.11
N ALA A 343 -21.92 -9.96 20.25
CA ALA A 343 -21.14 -10.72 19.27
C ALA A 343 -21.53 -12.20 19.26
N THR A 344 -21.83 -12.80 20.41
CA THR A 344 -22.36 -14.16 20.52
C THR A 344 -23.75 -14.26 19.87
N MET A 345 -24.63 -13.32 20.18
CA MET A 345 -26.01 -13.32 19.66
C MET A 345 -26.09 -12.97 18.18
N SER A 346 -25.09 -12.28 17.62
CA SER A 346 -24.99 -12.07 16.18
C SER A 346 -24.24 -13.18 15.44
N GLY A 347 -23.69 -14.16 16.15
CA GLY A 347 -22.97 -15.28 15.53
C GLY A 347 -21.57 -14.93 15.05
N ILE A 348 -20.95 -13.90 15.60
CA ILE A 348 -19.54 -13.52 15.34
C ILE A 348 -18.61 -14.43 16.13
N THR A 349 -18.99 -14.79 17.35
CA THR A 349 -18.25 -15.68 18.25
C THR A 349 -19.16 -16.76 18.85
N GLU A 350 -18.58 -17.89 19.18
CA GLU A 350 -19.26 -18.96 19.90
C GLU A 350 -19.14 -18.82 21.44
N VAL A 351 -18.27 -17.91 21.89
CA VAL A 351 -18.05 -17.69 23.31
C VAL A 351 -19.24 -16.96 23.93
N ASN A 352 -19.86 -17.55 24.94
CA ASN A 352 -20.94 -16.93 25.69
C ASN A 352 -20.38 -16.26 26.96
N PRO A 353 -20.30 -14.90 27.02
CA PRO A 353 -19.68 -14.20 28.14
C PRO A 353 -20.58 -14.07 29.41
N LEU A 354 -21.79 -14.58 29.36
CA LEU A 354 -22.64 -14.62 30.56
C LEU A 354 -22.00 -15.49 31.65
N GLN A 355 -22.44 -15.31 32.89
CA GLN A 355 -22.06 -16.22 33.96
C GLN A 355 -22.41 -17.69 33.64
N ALA A 356 -21.76 -18.62 34.31
CA ALA A 356 -22.05 -20.04 34.18
C ALA A 356 -23.56 -20.31 34.39
N HIS A 357 -24.17 -21.09 33.52
CA HIS A 357 -25.59 -21.41 33.58
C HIS A 357 -25.92 -22.70 32.80
N TYR A 358 -27.08 -23.24 33.08
CA TYR A 358 -27.68 -24.31 32.28
C TYR A 358 -28.74 -23.75 31.36
N ARG A 359 -28.79 -24.21 30.13
CA ARG A 359 -29.89 -23.97 29.19
C ARG A 359 -30.37 -25.27 28.55
N CYS A 360 -31.65 -25.35 28.25
CA CYS A 360 -32.22 -26.47 27.52
C CYS A 360 -32.51 -26.10 26.07
N GLU A 361 -31.92 -26.80 25.09
CA GLU A 361 -32.13 -26.53 23.67
C GLU A 361 -33.58 -26.86 23.22
N TYR A 362 -34.28 -27.74 23.92
CA TYR A 362 -35.62 -28.19 23.55
C TYR A 362 -36.73 -27.29 24.08
N CYS A 363 -36.81 -27.09 25.41
CA CYS A 363 -37.87 -26.30 26.01
C CYS A 363 -37.44 -24.85 26.43
N LYS A 364 -36.21 -24.48 26.16
CA LYS A 364 -35.61 -23.15 26.44
C LYS A 364 -35.53 -22.82 27.95
N TYR A 365 -35.83 -23.75 28.85
CA TYR A 365 -35.61 -23.55 30.28
C TYR A 365 -34.14 -23.22 30.56
N SER A 366 -33.87 -22.19 31.33
CA SER A 366 -32.53 -21.77 31.74
C SER A 366 -32.45 -21.62 33.26
N ASP A 367 -31.29 -21.87 33.84
CA ASP A 367 -31.03 -21.85 35.26
C ASP A 367 -29.75 -21.07 35.54
N PHE A 368 -29.89 -19.87 36.08
CA PHE A 368 -28.82 -18.98 36.49
C PHE A 368 -28.64 -18.91 38.01
N ASP A 369 -29.55 -19.47 38.81
CA ASP A 369 -29.71 -19.16 40.23
C ASP A 369 -29.56 -20.36 41.17
N SER A 370 -29.57 -21.58 40.67
CA SER A 370 -29.42 -22.75 41.53
C SER A 370 -28.11 -22.71 42.34
N PRO A 371 -28.07 -23.31 43.53
CA PRO A 371 -26.87 -23.36 44.35
C PRO A 371 -25.64 -23.93 43.60
N GLU A 372 -25.86 -24.87 42.71
CA GLU A 372 -24.82 -25.48 41.88
C GLU A 372 -24.26 -24.49 40.88
N VAL A 373 -25.10 -23.72 40.20
CA VAL A 373 -24.68 -22.65 39.28
C VAL A 373 -23.88 -21.59 40.06
N LYS A 374 -24.38 -21.15 41.20
CA LYS A 374 -23.70 -20.17 42.06
C LYS A 374 -22.32 -20.63 42.54
N ALA A 375 -22.10 -21.93 42.71
CA ALA A 375 -20.81 -22.50 43.07
C ALA A 375 -19.77 -22.38 41.95
N PHE A 376 -20.22 -22.10 40.71
CA PHE A 376 -19.36 -21.86 39.52
C PHE A 376 -19.22 -20.39 39.13
N SER A 377 -19.65 -19.46 40.00
CA SER A 377 -19.41 -18.03 39.76
C SER A 377 -17.91 -17.75 39.54
N GLY A 378 -17.58 -16.98 38.52
CA GLY A 378 -16.20 -16.71 38.10
C GLY A 378 -15.47 -17.90 37.43
N ARG A 379 -16.20 -18.95 37.06
CA ARG A 379 -15.65 -20.14 36.41
C ARG A 379 -16.42 -20.45 35.13
N SER A 380 -15.83 -21.31 34.28
CA SER A 380 -16.48 -21.77 33.06
C SER A 380 -17.68 -22.68 33.35
N GLY A 381 -18.80 -22.39 32.71
CA GLY A 381 -19.98 -23.24 32.75
C GLY A 381 -19.72 -24.65 32.19
N CYS A 382 -18.74 -24.82 31.28
CA CYS A 382 -18.38 -26.10 30.71
C CYS A 382 -17.96 -27.13 31.77
N ASP A 383 -17.41 -26.67 32.90
CA ASP A 383 -16.95 -27.52 34.02
C ASP A 383 -18.06 -27.96 34.97
N MET A 384 -19.27 -27.42 34.82
CA MET A 384 -20.41 -27.85 35.60
C MET A 384 -20.77 -29.32 35.34
N PRO A 385 -21.33 -30.05 36.31
CA PRO A 385 -21.79 -31.43 36.14
C PRO A 385 -22.94 -31.53 35.11
N ASP A 386 -23.03 -32.67 34.43
CA ASP A 386 -24.12 -32.94 33.48
C ASP A 386 -25.46 -33.02 34.22
N LYS A 387 -26.50 -32.37 33.68
CA LYS A 387 -27.86 -32.32 34.27
C LYS A 387 -28.95 -32.57 33.25
N ILE A 388 -30.02 -33.13 33.74
CA ILE A 388 -31.27 -33.30 32.99
C ILE A 388 -32.20 -32.12 33.26
N CYS A 389 -32.88 -31.66 32.22
CA CYS A 389 -33.85 -30.56 32.33
C CYS A 389 -35.05 -30.98 33.19
N PRO A 390 -35.42 -30.22 34.23
CA PRO A 390 -36.55 -30.54 35.12
C PRO A 390 -37.90 -30.40 34.42
N VAL A 391 -37.95 -29.64 33.29
CA VAL A 391 -39.19 -29.41 32.53
C VAL A 391 -39.45 -30.47 31.48
N CYS A 392 -38.48 -30.83 30.66
CA CYS A 392 -38.70 -31.71 29.52
C CYS A 392 -37.93 -33.04 29.57
N GLY A 393 -37.10 -33.27 30.58
CA GLY A 393 -36.34 -34.51 30.76
C GLY A 393 -35.14 -34.70 29.81
N LYS A 394 -34.78 -33.70 29.01
CA LYS A 394 -33.66 -33.78 28.08
C LYS A 394 -32.35 -33.28 28.72
N LYS A 395 -31.19 -33.65 28.19
CA LYS A 395 -29.89 -33.16 28.64
C LYS A 395 -29.82 -31.65 28.47
N ARG A 396 -29.33 -30.91 29.49
CA ARG A 396 -29.08 -29.47 29.41
C ARG A 396 -27.70 -29.19 28.87
N VAL A 397 -27.56 -28.08 28.15
CA VAL A 397 -26.25 -27.49 27.77
C VAL A 397 -25.70 -26.73 28.94
N LYS A 398 -24.41 -26.86 29.18
CA LYS A 398 -23.58 -26.12 30.12
C LYS A 398 -22.95 -24.98 29.39
N ASP A 399 -23.19 -23.73 29.78
CA ASP A 399 -22.79 -22.54 29.03
C ASP A 399 -22.31 -21.43 29.97
N GLY A 400 -21.67 -20.40 29.40
CA GLY A 400 -21.21 -19.22 30.12
C GLY A 400 -19.77 -19.29 30.59
N PHE A 401 -19.02 -18.19 30.33
CA PHE A 401 -17.60 -18.03 30.68
C PHE A 401 -17.33 -16.91 31.66
N ASP A 402 -18.38 -16.21 32.13
CA ASP A 402 -18.32 -15.12 33.10
C ASP A 402 -17.32 -14.01 32.76
N ILE A 403 -17.43 -13.46 31.53
CA ILE A 403 -16.52 -12.44 31.03
C ILE A 403 -17.19 -11.07 31.05
N PRO A 404 -16.58 -10.05 31.70
CA PRO A 404 -17.12 -8.69 31.73
C PRO A 404 -17.10 -8.02 30.36
N PHE A 405 -18.17 -7.30 29.98
CA PHE A 405 -18.26 -6.54 28.74
C PHE A 405 -17.20 -5.45 28.64
N GLU A 406 -16.78 -4.89 29.75
CA GLU A 406 -15.74 -3.86 29.85
C GLU A 406 -14.39 -4.29 29.26
N THR A 407 -14.15 -5.57 29.17
CA THR A 407 -12.97 -6.14 28.52
C THR A 407 -12.92 -5.77 27.03
N PHE A 408 -14.08 -5.62 26.38
CA PHE A 408 -14.16 -5.33 24.94
C PHE A 408 -14.27 -3.83 24.65
N LEU A 409 -15.32 -3.16 25.15
CA LEU A 409 -15.58 -1.75 24.85
C LEU A 409 -15.16 -0.78 25.97
N GLY A 410 -14.49 -1.26 27.01
CA GLY A 410 -14.04 -0.45 28.14
C GLY A 410 -15.17 -0.05 29.07
N PHE A 411 -14.84 0.54 30.24
CA PHE A 411 -15.79 0.92 31.25
C PHE A 411 -16.83 1.96 30.82
N LYS A 412 -16.48 2.83 29.88
CA LYS A 412 -17.38 3.82 29.28
C LYS A 412 -18.14 3.32 28.07
N GLY A 413 -17.84 2.10 27.59
CA GLY A 413 -18.44 1.52 26.40
C GLY A 413 -18.09 2.22 25.08
N ASN A 414 -17.09 3.09 25.07
CA ASN A 414 -16.69 3.93 23.93
C ASN A 414 -15.32 3.58 23.34
N LYS A 415 -14.67 2.54 23.83
CA LYS A 415 -13.48 1.98 23.18
C LYS A 415 -13.91 1.40 21.83
N GLU A 416 -13.14 1.66 20.81
CA GLU A 416 -13.39 1.07 19.48
C GLU A 416 -13.36 -0.46 19.53
N PRO A 417 -14.34 -1.13 18.92
CA PRO A 417 -14.36 -2.58 18.87
C PRO A 417 -13.21 -3.08 17.99
N ASP A 418 -12.43 -4.00 18.54
CA ASP A 418 -11.37 -4.72 17.85
C ASP A 418 -11.83 -6.17 17.68
N ILE A 419 -12.40 -6.48 16.50
CA ILE A 419 -12.97 -7.78 16.19
C ILE A 419 -11.96 -8.60 15.37
N ASP A 420 -11.19 -9.42 16.05
CA ASP A 420 -10.23 -10.33 15.42
C ASP A 420 -10.91 -11.65 15.02
N LEU A 421 -10.81 -11.99 13.74
CA LEU A 421 -11.37 -13.21 13.15
C LEU A 421 -10.30 -14.00 12.43
N ASN A 422 -10.18 -15.29 12.75
CA ASN A 422 -9.31 -16.25 12.07
C ASN A 422 -10.14 -17.09 11.12
N PHE A 423 -9.89 -16.95 9.83
CA PHE A 423 -10.50 -17.74 8.78
C PHE A 423 -9.61 -18.95 8.43
N SER A 424 -10.20 -20.10 8.18
CA SER A 424 -9.49 -21.33 7.77
C SER A 424 -9.17 -21.35 6.28
#